data_055ec1b5933557e3699113c5dc516c12
#
_entry.id   055ec1b5933557e3699113c5dc516c12
#
_cell.length_a   1.000
_cell.length_b   1.000
_cell.length_c   1.000
_cell.angle_alpha   90.00
_cell.angle_beta   90.00
_cell.angle_gamma   90.00
#
_symmetry.space_group_name_H-M   'P 1'
#
loop_
_entity.id
_entity.type
_entity.pdbx_description
1 polymer ?
#
loop_
_entity_poly.entity_id
_entity_poly.type
_entity_poly.pdbx_seq_one_letter_code
_entity_poly.pdbx_strand_id
1 'polypeptide(L)'
;MKSIIKLLFLVGGMFCLVTTHAQDLLSEIGGDEKPAKEFSTAAFKSTRLINFHTLETVGPKTLDFRISHRFGPVNSGSYDAWGIDGPASIRLGLEYSYDGRFMFGIGRSSYEKMVDGFLKFRLLRQTTDNTMPISVTLFSAAYRTALRDPGAAIGIDKYYYNVNRYSYCHQIIIGKKFSPGFSLQIAPWFVHYNLVDNITDKNDAYGLSAATRIKFSKRSAFTLEYAWRYPNNFVLDKDKYHNSFSIGYELETGGHVFQVHLTNSFGIVENQFLARTTDSWSDGGIHLGFNISRVFTLPAGGDKDKW
;
A
#
# COMPACT_ATOMS: atom_id res chain seq x y z
N MET A 1 11.07 17.39 -20.03
CA MET A 1 10.58 16.19 -20.75
C MET A 1 11.68 15.34 -21.39
N LYS A 2 12.61 15.89 -22.17
CA LYS A 2 13.67 15.09 -22.85
C LYS A 2 14.67 14.39 -21.92
N SER A 3 14.92 14.89 -20.71
CA SER A 3 15.86 14.27 -19.75
C SER A 3 15.28 13.11 -18.97
N ILE A 4 13.98 13.11 -18.68
CA ILE A 4 13.30 12.02 -17.94
C ILE A 4 13.15 10.78 -18.82
N ILE A 5 12.91 10.97 -20.11
CA ILE A 5 12.85 9.88 -21.10
C ILE A 5 14.20 9.17 -21.23
N LYS A 6 15.32 9.93 -21.17
CA LYS A 6 16.66 9.33 -21.17
C LYS A 6 16.97 8.52 -19.92
N LEU A 7 16.45 8.91 -18.75
CA LEU A 7 16.63 8.16 -17.51
C LEU A 7 15.82 6.86 -17.51
N LEU A 8 14.61 6.86 -18.06
CA LEU A 8 13.78 5.66 -18.22
C LEU A 8 14.39 4.65 -19.21
N PHE A 9 15.04 5.12 -20.28
CA PHE A 9 15.79 4.26 -21.20
C PHE A 9 17.08 3.69 -20.60
N LEU A 10 17.74 4.42 -19.70
CA LEU A 10 18.95 3.94 -19.01
C LEU A 10 18.61 2.84 -18.00
N VAL A 11 17.48 2.92 -17.31
CA VAL A 11 17.00 1.87 -16.38
C VAL A 11 16.46 0.66 -17.15
N GLY A 12 15.84 0.86 -18.30
CA GLY A 12 15.37 -0.24 -19.17
C GLY A 12 16.51 -1.00 -19.86
N GLY A 13 17.62 -0.30 -20.20
CA GLY A 13 18.79 -0.91 -20.87
C GLY A 13 19.67 -1.76 -19.96
N MET A 14 19.60 -1.58 -18.63
CA MET A 14 20.41 -2.32 -17.67
C MET A 14 19.83 -3.71 -17.31
N PHE A 15 18.62 -4.03 -17.77
CA PHE A 15 17.96 -5.33 -17.52
C PHE A 15 18.20 -6.38 -18.63
N CYS A 16 18.90 -6.05 -19.71
CA CYS A 16 19.12 -6.97 -20.85
C CYS A 16 20.48 -7.67 -20.90
N LEU A 17 21.25 -7.65 -19.82
CA LEU A 17 22.48 -8.47 -19.74
C LEU A 17 22.24 -9.71 -18.87
N VAL A 18 21.31 -10.55 -19.27
CA VAL A 18 21.30 -11.94 -18.82
C VAL A 18 22.23 -12.71 -19.74
N THR A 19 23.46 -12.94 -19.30
CA THR A 19 24.36 -13.87 -19.97
C THR A 19 23.73 -15.25 -19.92
N THR A 20 23.28 -15.75 -21.06
CA THR A 20 22.95 -17.16 -21.26
C THR A 20 24.24 -17.95 -21.21
N HIS A 21 24.56 -18.50 -20.04
CA HIS A 21 25.54 -19.56 -19.99
C HIS A 21 24.91 -20.84 -20.61
N ALA A 22 25.48 -21.27 -21.72
CA ALA A 22 25.20 -22.59 -22.27
C ALA A 22 25.49 -23.63 -21.18
N GLN A 23 24.46 -24.36 -20.76
CA GLN A 23 24.55 -25.39 -19.76
C GLN A 23 25.44 -26.53 -20.32
N ASP A 24 26.45 -26.89 -19.56
CA ASP A 24 27.33 -28.02 -19.85
C ASP A 24 26.50 -29.30 -19.73
N LEU A 25 26.28 -29.99 -20.83
CA LEU A 25 25.52 -31.24 -20.93
C LEU A 25 26.08 -32.38 -20.03
N LEU A 26 27.32 -32.24 -19.51
CA LEU A 26 27.94 -33.19 -18.61
C LEU A 26 27.47 -33.09 -17.16
N SER A 27 26.85 -31.99 -16.75
CA SER A 27 26.28 -31.81 -15.40
C SER A 27 24.92 -32.50 -15.24
N GLU A 28 24.31 -32.95 -16.31
CA GLU A 28 23.00 -33.59 -16.33
C GLU A 28 23.03 -35.11 -15.97
N ILE A 29 24.22 -35.72 -15.93
CA ILE A 29 24.42 -37.17 -15.64
C ILE A 29 24.83 -37.41 -14.17
N GLY A 30 25.26 -36.39 -13.45
CA GLY A 30 25.55 -36.46 -12.01
C GLY A 30 24.41 -35.79 -11.24
N GLY A 31 23.54 -36.57 -10.64
CA GLY A 31 22.32 -36.12 -9.96
C GLY A 31 22.56 -35.22 -8.73
N ASP A 32 23.13 -34.04 -8.92
CA ASP A 32 23.08 -32.94 -7.97
C ASP A 32 21.83 -32.10 -8.27
N GLU A 33 20.67 -32.58 -7.80
CA GLU A 33 19.51 -31.71 -7.65
C GLU A 33 19.97 -30.51 -6.82
N LYS A 34 20.14 -29.35 -7.47
CA LYS A 34 20.35 -28.08 -6.73
C LYS A 34 19.24 -27.96 -5.71
N PRO A 35 19.53 -27.83 -4.41
CA PRO A 35 18.52 -27.76 -3.40
C PRO A 35 17.52 -26.67 -3.77
N ALA A 36 16.22 -26.99 -3.76
CA ALA A 36 15.15 -26.08 -4.12
C ALA A 36 15.31 -24.80 -3.30
N LYS A 37 15.30 -23.63 -3.95
CA LYS A 37 15.43 -22.34 -3.27
C LYS A 37 14.33 -22.20 -2.22
N GLU A 38 14.72 -22.20 -0.96
CA GLU A 38 13.80 -21.99 0.15
C GLU A 38 13.62 -20.48 0.40
N PHE A 39 12.38 -20.01 0.27
CA PHE A 39 12.07 -18.60 0.51
C PHE A 39 11.85 -18.34 2.01
N SER A 40 12.35 -17.21 2.48
CA SER A 40 12.05 -16.71 3.81
C SER A 40 10.53 -16.65 4.03
N THR A 41 10.10 -17.00 5.24
CA THR A 41 8.70 -16.80 5.64
C THR A 41 8.33 -15.31 5.52
N ALA A 42 7.02 -15.02 5.35
CA ALA A 42 6.53 -13.66 5.16
C ALA A 42 7.13 -12.66 6.16
N ALA A 43 7.58 -11.51 5.64
CA ALA A 43 8.10 -10.40 6.45
C ALA A 43 6.97 -9.70 7.22
N PHE A 44 5.82 -9.57 6.57
CA PHE A 44 4.59 -9.00 7.13
C PHE A 44 3.47 -10.05 7.09
N LYS A 45 2.51 -9.96 7.99
CA LYS A 45 1.40 -10.93 8.04
C LYS A 45 0.31 -10.62 7.02
N SER A 46 0.06 -9.35 6.81
CA SER A 46 -1.01 -8.85 5.96
C SER A 46 -0.44 -8.14 4.72
N THR A 47 -1.25 -8.03 3.68
CA THR A 47 -0.95 -7.29 2.45
C THR A 47 -0.86 -5.78 2.66
N ARG A 48 -1.43 -5.29 3.77
CA ARG A 48 -1.29 -3.91 4.28
C ARG A 48 -0.96 -3.93 5.76
N LEU A 49 -0.17 -2.98 6.21
CA LEU A 49 -0.03 -2.65 7.63
C LEU A 49 -1.20 -1.75 8.05
N ILE A 50 -0.94 -0.56 8.59
CA ILE A 50 -1.98 0.40 8.98
C ILE A 50 -2.60 1.00 7.70
N ASN A 51 -1.79 1.74 6.93
CA ASN A 51 -2.14 2.40 5.67
C ASN A 51 -1.42 1.75 4.48
N PHE A 52 -0.11 1.46 4.65
CA PHE A 52 0.78 1.12 3.55
C PHE A 52 0.61 -0.32 3.09
N HIS A 53 0.68 -0.52 1.78
CA HIS A 53 0.90 -1.84 1.23
C HIS A 53 2.24 -2.40 1.71
N THR A 54 2.24 -3.70 2.02
CA THR A 54 3.46 -4.43 2.38
C THR A 54 4.08 -5.10 1.15
N LEU A 55 5.22 -5.74 1.33
CA LEU A 55 5.83 -6.63 0.35
C LEU A 55 4.94 -7.82 -0.04
N GLU A 56 3.99 -8.18 0.84
CA GLU A 56 3.26 -9.44 0.75
C GLU A 56 2.09 -9.35 -0.23
N THR A 57 1.85 -10.44 -0.91
CA THR A 57 0.63 -10.77 -1.64
C THR A 57 -0.08 -11.89 -0.89
N VAL A 58 -1.39 -12.03 -1.08
CA VAL A 58 -2.09 -13.23 -0.58
C VAL A 58 -1.63 -14.49 -1.34
N GLY A 59 -1.88 -15.65 -0.77
CA GLY A 59 -1.51 -16.93 -1.38
C GLY A 59 -2.15 -17.16 -2.75
N PRO A 60 -1.72 -18.18 -3.50
CA PRO A 60 -2.35 -18.52 -4.79
C PRO A 60 -3.84 -18.79 -4.64
N LYS A 61 -4.66 -18.30 -5.57
CA LYS A 61 -6.13 -18.47 -5.61
C LYS A 61 -6.80 -18.07 -4.30
N THR A 62 -6.25 -17.05 -3.61
CA THR A 62 -6.75 -16.57 -2.33
C THR A 62 -7.35 -15.19 -2.50
N LEU A 63 -8.52 -15.00 -1.92
CA LEU A 63 -9.23 -13.73 -1.80
C LEU A 63 -9.02 -13.18 -0.39
N ASP A 64 -8.69 -11.90 -0.24
CA ASP A 64 -8.69 -11.17 1.04
C ASP A 64 -9.80 -10.12 1.01
N PHE A 65 -10.70 -10.19 1.97
CA PHE A 65 -11.69 -9.14 2.24
C PHE A 65 -11.18 -8.28 3.39
N ARG A 66 -11.15 -6.96 3.16
CA ARG A 66 -10.62 -6.01 4.12
C ARG A 66 -11.61 -4.89 4.42
N ILE A 67 -11.76 -4.62 5.72
CA ILE A 67 -12.45 -3.45 6.25
C ILE A 67 -11.39 -2.57 6.91
N SER A 68 -11.32 -1.31 6.54
CA SER A 68 -10.49 -0.29 7.18
C SER A 68 -11.38 0.84 7.66
N HIS A 69 -11.20 1.27 8.90
CA HIS A 69 -12.01 2.29 9.54
C HIS A 69 -11.11 3.33 10.24
N ARG A 70 -11.51 4.60 10.16
CA ARG A 70 -10.91 5.73 10.90
C ARG A 70 -12.05 6.51 11.55
N PHE A 71 -11.93 6.77 12.84
CA PHE A 71 -12.78 7.69 13.57
C PHE A 71 -12.37 9.15 13.31
N GLY A 72 -13.15 10.09 13.80
CA GLY A 72 -12.79 11.51 13.80
C GLY A 72 -11.51 11.79 14.60
N PRO A 73 -11.01 13.04 14.57
CA PRO A 73 -9.77 13.39 15.27
C PRO A 73 -9.98 13.50 16.78
N VAL A 74 -8.98 13.09 17.57
CA VAL A 74 -9.02 13.11 19.05
C VAL A 74 -9.19 14.54 19.59
N ASN A 75 -8.67 15.56 18.88
CA ASN A 75 -8.80 16.96 19.27
C ASN A 75 -10.21 17.56 19.10
N SER A 76 -11.19 16.79 18.59
CA SER A 76 -12.60 17.19 18.60
C SER A 76 -13.19 17.30 20.03
N GLY A 77 -12.49 16.74 21.01
CA GLY A 77 -12.81 16.88 22.43
C GLY A 77 -13.91 15.93 22.94
N SER A 78 -14.30 16.15 24.19
CA SER A 78 -15.22 15.24 24.90
C SER A 78 -16.64 15.25 24.34
N TYR A 79 -17.06 16.30 23.68
CA TYR A 79 -18.39 16.40 23.06
C TYR A 79 -18.58 15.32 21.98
N ASP A 80 -17.56 15.10 21.15
CA ASP A 80 -17.56 14.05 20.11
C ASP A 80 -16.89 12.76 20.59
N ALA A 81 -16.83 12.52 21.92
CA ALA A 81 -16.14 11.36 22.51
C ALA A 81 -14.73 11.16 21.94
N TRP A 82 -13.96 12.25 21.82
CA TRP A 82 -12.61 12.28 21.23
C TRP A 82 -12.56 11.67 19.82
N GLY A 83 -13.54 12.01 18.99
CA GLY A 83 -13.64 11.61 17.61
C GLY A 83 -14.44 10.33 17.34
N ILE A 84 -14.85 9.58 18.38
CA ILE A 84 -15.63 8.33 18.20
C ILE A 84 -17.00 8.64 17.61
N ASP A 85 -17.67 9.69 18.04
CA ASP A 85 -18.98 10.15 17.56
C ASP A 85 -18.85 11.12 16.35
N GLY A 86 -17.61 11.44 15.95
CA GLY A 86 -17.33 12.35 14.85
C GLY A 86 -17.45 11.69 13.46
N PRO A 87 -17.11 12.44 12.40
CA PRO A 87 -17.10 11.90 11.05
C PRO A 87 -16.15 10.70 10.95
N ALA A 88 -16.58 9.66 10.24
CA ALA A 88 -15.78 8.45 10.05
C ALA A 88 -15.42 8.23 8.58
N SER A 89 -14.24 7.66 8.36
CA SER A 89 -13.82 7.14 7.07
C SER A 89 -13.77 5.61 7.10
N ILE A 90 -14.43 4.98 6.13
CA ILE A 90 -14.42 3.52 5.98
C ILE A 90 -14.05 3.15 4.55
N ARG A 91 -13.22 2.12 4.40
CA ARG A 91 -12.94 1.49 3.11
C ARG A 91 -13.23 0.00 3.18
N LEU A 92 -14.00 -0.47 2.21
CA LEU A 92 -14.19 -1.88 1.93
C LEU A 92 -13.34 -2.25 0.72
N GLY A 93 -12.56 -3.32 0.82
CA GLY A 93 -11.67 -3.79 -0.24
C GLY A 93 -11.75 -5.29 -0.45
N LEU A 94 -11.58 -5.70 -1.70
CA LEU A 94 -11.40 -7.07 -2.13
C LEU A 94 -10.07 -7.16 -2.87
N GLU A 95 -9.23 -8.11 -2.47
CA GLU A 95 -7.90 -8.35 -3.02
C GLU A 95 -7.78 -9.83 -3.40
N TYR A 96 -7.27 -10.11 -4.59
CA TYR A 96 -7.13 -11.49 -5.08
C TYR A 96 -5.76 -11.71 -5.69
N SER A 97 -5.17 -12.87 -5.42
CA SER A 97 -3.96 -13.32 -6.08
C SER A 97 -4.18 -14.61 -6.85
N TYR A 98 -3.72 -14.61 -8.10
CA TYR A 98 -3.81 -15.76 -8.98
C TYR A 98 -2.76 -16.83 -8.64
N ASP A 99 -1.50 -16.41 -8.51
CA ASP A 99 -0.33 -17.31 -8.40
C ASP A 99 0.52 -17.06 -7.14
N GLY A 100 0.09 -16.15 -6.25
CA GLY A 100 0.85 -15.73 -5.07
C GLY A 100 1.95 -14.70 -5.37
N ARG A 101 2.17 -14.33 -6.63
CA ARG A 101 3.10 -13.28 -7.07
C ARG A 101 2.39 -12.06 -7.62
N PHE A 102 1.36 -12.30 -8.40
CA PHE A 102 0.52 -11.26 -8.97
C PHE A 102 -0.77 -11.14 -8.17
N MET A 103 -1.08 -9.94 -7.71
CA MET A 103 -2.28 -9.61 -6.94
C MET A 103 -2.91 -8.34 -7.49
N PHE A 104 -4.23 -8.34 -7.55
CA PHE A 104 -5.01 -7.14 -7.84
C PHE A 104 -6.10 -6.96 -6.78
N GLY A 105 -6.57 -5.74 -6.66
CA GLY A 105 -7.63 -5.43 -5.72
C GLY A 105 -8.44 -4.22 -6.16
N ILE A 106 -9.63 -4.15 -5.62
CA ILE A 106 -10.56 -3.03 -5.77
C ILE A 106 -11.07 -2.61 -4.41
N GLY A 107 -11.43 -1.35 -4.28
CA GLY A 107 -11.97 -0.85 -3.02
C GLY A 107 -12.88 0.36 -3.19
N ARG A 108 -13.64 0.61 -2.13
CA ARG A 108 -14.52 1.78 -2.01
C ARG A 108 -14.34 2.43 -0.66
N SER A 109 -13.93 3.70 -0.65
CA SER A 109 -13.84 4.53 0.54
C SER A 109 -15.00 5.52 0.64
N SER A 110 -15.50 5.75 1.86
CA SER A 110 -16.50 6.79 2.12
C SER A 110 -15.91 8.19 2.00
N TYR A 111 -14.65 8.38 2.42
CA TYR A 111 -13.94 9.65 2.29
C TYR A 111 -13.71 9.97 0.81
N GLU A 112 -14.06 11.18 0.40
CA GLU A 112 -14.06 11.64 -1.01
C GLU A 112 -14.83 10.72 -1.98
N LYS A 113 -15.67 9.81 -1.44
CA LYS A 113 -16.38 8.80 -2.26
C LYS A 113 -15.43 8.06 -3.22
N MET A 114 -14.22 7.76 -2.75
CA MET A 114 -13.13 7.22 -3.56
C MET A 114 -13.40 5.76 -3.95
N VAL A 115 -13.23 5.45 -5.23
CA VAL A 115 -13.11 4.10 -5.76
C VAL A 115 -11.65 3.90 -6.15
N ASP A 116 -11.05 2.81 -5.74
CA ASP A 116 -9.67 2.48 -6.05
C ASP A 116 -9.55 1.10 -6.71
N GLY A 117 -8.57 0.97 -7.58
CA GLY A 117 -8.13 -0.29 -8.13
C GLY A 117 -6.61 -0.33 -8.16
N PHE A 118 -6.01 -1.48 -7.85
CA PHE A 118 -4.56 -1.61 -7.82
C PHE A 118 -4.06 -2.95 -8.37
N LEU A 119 -2.81 -2.93 -8.79
CA LEU A 119 -2.02 -4.09 -9.19
C LEU A 119 -0.77 -4.15 -8.32
N LYS A 120 -0.38 -5.35 -7.93
CA LYS A 120 0.78 -5.62 -7.12
C LYS A 120 1.52 -6.83 -7.67
N PHE A 121 2.81 -6.70 -7.88
CA PHE A 121 3.65 -7.78 -8.42
C PHE A 121 4.90 -7.98 -7.58
N ARG A 122 5.04 -9.17 -7.00
CA ARG A 122 6.21 -9.56 -6.22
C ARG A 122 7.35 -9.96 -7.15
N LEU A 123 8.27 -9.01 -7.39
CA LEU A 123 9.38 -9.16 -8.32
C LEU A 123 10.46 -10.08 -7.74
N LEU A 124 10.92 -9.81 -6.51
CA LEU A 124 11.96 -10.56 -5.82
C LEU A 124 11.46 -11.02 -4.44
N ARG A 125 11.91 -12.20 -4.00
CA ARG A 125 11.62 -12.75 -2.68
C ARG A 125 12.92 -13.07 -1.96
N GLN A 126 13.04 -12.64 -0.72
CA GLN A 126 14.14 -12.99 0.16
C GLN A 126 14.22 -14.51 0.35
N THR A 127 15.43 -15.08 0.28
CA THR A 127 15.71 -16.49 0.53
C THR A 127 16.29 -16.70 1.93
N THR A 128 16.16 -17.92 2.45
CA THR A 128 16.71 -18.29 3.78
C THR A 128 18.22 -18.34 3.80
N ASP A 129 18.84 -18.69 2.67
CA ASP A 129 20.29 -18.75 2.45
C ASP A 129 20.94 -17.39 2.13
N ASN A 130 20.16 -16.29 2.11
CA ASN A 130 20.58 -14.94 1.71
C ASN A 130 21.16 -14.82 0.28
N THR A 131 21.00 -15.77 -0.61
CA THR A 131 21.34 -15.57 -2.02
C THR A 131 20.49 -14.47 -2.64
N MET A 132 19.26 -14.28 -2.16
CA MET A 132 18.45 -13.09 -2.37
C MET A 132 18.20 -12.42 -1.01
N PRO A 133 18.95 -11.34 -0.66
CA PRO A 133 18.91 -10.79 0.69
C PRO A 133 17.71 -9.90 0.99
N ILE A 134 16.92 -9.51 -0.03
CA ILE A 134 15.78 -8.60 0.07
C ILE A 134 14.59 -9.10 -0.73
N SER A 135 13.41 -8.57 -0.42
CA SER A 135 12.21 -8.71 -1.25
C SER A 135 11.89 -7.38 -1.94
N VAL A 136 11.38 -7.46 -3.17
CA VAL A 136 10.94 -6.29 -3.94
C VAL A 136 9.57 -6.55 -4.52
N THR A 137 8.64 -5.60 -4.33
CA THR A 137 7.29 -5.65 -4.85
C THR A 137 6.96 -4.34 -5.55
N LEU A 138 6.43 -4.44 -6.76
CA LEU A 138 5.92 -3.30 -7.52
C LEU A 138 4.45 -3.10 -7.20
N PHE A 139 4.05 -1.85 -7.03
CA PHE A 139 2.66 -1.45 -6.77
C PHE A 139 2.25 -0.32 -7.71
N SER A 140 1.04 -0.43 -8.26
CA SER A 140 0.43 0.60 -9.09
C SER A 140 -1.06 0.66 -8.83
N ALA A 141 -1.60 1.86 -8.62
CA ALA A 141 -3.00 2.06 -8.33
C ALA A 141 -3.58 3.25 -9.09
N ALA A 142 -4.87 3.16 -9.36
CA ALA A 142 -5.69 4.24 -9.89
C ALA A 142 -6.85 4.51 -8.94
N TYR A 143 -7.16 5.77 -8.74
CA TYR A 143 -8.21 6.25 -7.85
C TYR A 143 -9.17 7.12 -8.65
N ARG A 144 -10.47 7.02 -8.35
CA ARG A 144 -11.50 7.86 -8.93
C ARG A 144 -12.42 8.40 -7.83
N THR A 145 -12.49 9.73 -7.69
CA THR A 145 -13.52 10.33 -6.82
C THR A 145 -14.89 10.29 -7.49
N ALA A 146 -15.90 9.91 -6.72
CA ALA A 146 -17.31 9.95 -7.13
C ALA A 146 -18.09 11.06 -6.39
N LEU A 147 -17.39 12.05 -5.83
CA LEU A 147 -18.03 13.22 -5.25
C LEU A 147 -18.92 13.92 -6.30
N ARG A 148 -20.08 14.37 -5.84
CA ARG A 148 -20.90 15.29 -6.64
C ARG A 148 -20.15 16.61 -6.75
N ASP A 149 -20.26 17.25 -7.89
CA ASP A 149 -19.69 18.58 -8.05
C ASP A 149 -20.60 19.62 -7.40
N PRO A 150 -20.14 20.31 -6.35
CA PRO A 150 -20.97 21.33 -5.69
C PRO A 150 -21.21 22.56 -6.58
N GLY A 151 -20.34 22.78 -7.56
CA GLY A 151 -20.43 23.92 -8.48
C GLY A 151 -21.28 23.65 -9.73
N ALA A 152 -21.64 22.40 -10.03
CA ALA A 152 -22.39 22.06 -11.24
C ALA A 152 -23.75 22.76 -11.31
N ALA A 153 -24.41 23.00 -10.17
CA ALA A 153 -25.69 23.69 -10.10
C ALA A 153 -25.60 25.17 -10.47
N ILE A 154 -24.43 25.79 -10.39
CA ILE A 154 -24.18 27.21 -10.70
C ILE A 154 -23.24 27.38 -11.91
N GLY A 155 -23.04 26.31 -12.70
CA GLY A 155 -22.24 26.35 -13.93
C GLY A 155 -20.72 26.34 -13.72
N ILE A 156 -20.24 26.11 -12.49
CA ILE A 156 -18.81 25.97 -12.14
C ILE A 156 -18.55 24.50 -11.86
N ASP A 157 -18.31 23.71 -12.90
CA ASP A 157 -18.09 22.25 -12.77
C ASP A 157 -16.60 21.95 -12.62
N LYS A 158 -16.16 21.67 -11.36
CA LYS A 158 -14.81 21.20 -11.04
C LYS A 158 -14.45 19.92 -11.82
N TYR A 159 -15.44 19.06 -12.07
CA TYR A 159 -15.25 17.78 -12.72
C TYR A 159 -15.87 17.73 -14.14
N TYR A 160 -15.91 18.88 -14.81
CA TYR A 160 -16.42 18.99 -16.19
C TYR A 160 -15.84 17.90 -17.11
N TYR A 161 -14.54 17.69 -17.05
CA TYR A 161 -13.91 16.54 -17.72
C TYR A 161 -13.83 15.36 -16.75
N ASN A 162 -14.34 14.19 -17.14
CA ASN A 162 -14.32 13.00 -16.31
C ASN A 162 -12.89 12.59 -15.87
N VAL A 163 -11.87 12.89 -16.71
CA VAL A 163 -10.45 12.65 -16.41
C VAL A 163 -9.98 13.40 -15.16
N ASN A 164 -10.58 14.53 -14.81
CA ASN A 164 -10.26 15.32 -13.62
C ASN A 164 -10.54 14.58 -12.31
N ARG A 165 -11.32 13.51 -12.34
CA ARG A 165 -11.67 12.68 -11.19
C ARG A 165 -10.61 11.66 -10.82
N TYR A 166 -9.59 11.48 -11.67
CA TYR A 166 -8.60 10.41 -11.51
C TYR A 166 -7.30 10.93 -10.92
N SER A 167 -6.67 10.03 -10.15
CA SER A 167 -5.29 10.14 -9.68
C SER A 167 -4.64 8.76 -9.70
N TYR A 168 -3.32 8.72 -9.68
CA TYR A 168 -2.54 7.49 -9.82
C TYR A 168 -1.43 7.45 -8.78
N CYS A 169 -1.08 6.25 -8.33
CA CYS A 169 0.05 6.05 -7.41
C CYS A 169 0.90 4.87 -7.90
N HIS A 170 2.21 5.06 -7.85
CA HIS A 170 3.19 4.02 -8.15
C HIS A 170 4.21 3.94 -7.02
N GLN A 171 4.57 2.71 -6.61
CA GLN A 171 5.54 2.46 -5.56
C GLN A 171 6.43 1.28 -5.91
N ILE A 172 7.68 1.34 -5.47
CA ILE A 172 8.60 0.20 -5.45
C ILE A 172 8.85 -0.13 -3.98
N ILE A 173 8.24 -1.20 -3.48
CA ILE A 173 8.34 -1.60 -2.09
C ILE A 173 9.55 -2.53 -1.95
N ILE A 174 10.53 -2.14 -1.17
CA ILE A 174 11.77 -2.89 -0.92
C ILE A 174 11.86 -3.16 0.57
N GLY A 175 12.10 -4.40 0.96
CA GLY A 175 12.23 -4.68 2.38
C GLY A 175 12.86 -6.02 2.67
N LYS A 176 13.07 -6.23 3.97
CA LYS A 176 13.77 -7.38 4.50
C LYS A 176 13.15 -7.82 5.82
N LYS A 177 13.10 -9.13 6.00
CA LYS A 177 12.92 -9.75 7.29
C LYS A 177 14.30 -9.97 7.90
N PHE A 178 14.65 -9.19 8.92
CA PHE A 178 15.95 -9.26 9.57
C PHE A 178 16.01 -10.40 10.59
N SER A 179 14.87 -10.67 11.25
CA SER A 179 14.73 -11.76 12.21
C SER A 179 13.27 -12.25 12.24
N PRO A 180 12.95 -13.34 12.94
CA PRO A 180 11.57 -13.78 13.14
C PRO A 180 10.68 -12.71 13.79
N GLY A 181 11.27 -11.77 14.53
CA GLY A 181 10.57 -10.70 15.24
C GLY A 181 10.65 -9.32 14.59
N PHE A 182 11.50 -9.09 13.59
CA PHE A 182 11.72 -7.76 13.04
C PHE A 182 11.77 -7.74 11.51
N SER A 183 10.91 -6.93 10.94
CA SER A 183 10.85 -6.66 9.49
C SER A 183 10.75 -5.17 9.22
N LEU A 184 11.42 -4.73 8.16
CA LEU A 184 11.43 -3.33 7.70
C LEU A 184 11.22 -3.29 6.21
N GLN A 185 10.46 -2.32 5.75
CA GLN A 185 10.36 -1.96 4.33
C GLN A 185 10.47 -0.45 4.13
N ILE A 186 10.96 -0.07 2.98
CA ILE A 186 10.96 1.30 2.45
C ILE A 186 10.29 1.27 1.08
N ALA A 187 9.64 2.36 0.70
CA ALA A 187 9.08 2.48 -0.63
C ALA A 187 9.18 3.92 -1.13
N PRO A 188 10.02 4.18 -2.15
CA PRO A 188 9.85 5.37 -2.97
C PRO A 188 8.47 5.31 -3.63
N TRP A 189 7.78 6.46 -3.62
CA TRP A 189 6.44 6.58 -4.16
C TRP A 189 6.29 7.83 -5.03
N PHE A 190 5.37 7.74 -5.98
CA PHE A 190 4.95 8.80 -6.88
C PHE A 190 3.44 8.82 -6.96
N VAL A 191 2.83 10.01 -6.83
CA VAL A 191 1.38 10.23 -6.97
C VAL A 191 1.15 11.33 -7.99
N HIS A 192 0.29 11.07 -8.96
CA HIS A 192 -0.17 12.04 -9.95
C HIS A 192 -1.65 12.33 -9.76
N TYR A 193 -2.01 13.62 -9.77
CA TYR A 193 -3.40 14.08 -9.76
C TYR A 193 -3.73 14.76 -11.08
N ASN A 194 -4.79 14.34 -11.75
CA ASN A 194 -5.25 14.99 -12.96
C ASN A 194 -5.85 16.38 -12.68
N LEU A 195 -6.29 16.62 -11.43
CA LEU A 195 -6.81 17.90 -11.01
C LEU A 195 -6.17 18.31 -9.68
N VAL A 196 -5.73 19.56 -9.60
CA VAL A 196 -5.24 20.23 -8.39
C VAL A 196 -6.21 21.31 -7.95
N ASP A 197 -6.13 21.73 -6.67
CA ASP A 197 -7.06 22.73 -6.11
C ASP A 197 -6.77 24.15 -6.61
N ASN A 198 -5.48 24.47 -6.82
CA ASN A 198 -5.06 25.79 -7.31
C ASN A 198 -4.23 25.64 -8.58
N ILE A 199 -4.31 26.62 -9.48
CA ILE A 199 -3.56 26.60 -10.74
C ILE A 199 -2.03 26.60 -10.55
N THR A 200 -1.58 27.04 -9.39
CA THR A 200 -0.15 27.09 -9.01
C THR A 200 0.34 25.80 -8.37
N ASP A 201 -0.55 24.94 -7.94
CA ASP A 201 -0.19 23.64 -7.36
C ASP A 201 0.31 22.68 -8.45
N LYS A 202 1.18 21.75 -8.09
CA LYS A 202 1.69 20.74 -9.03
C LYS A 202 0.80 19.50 -9.01
N ASN A 203 0.70 18.85 -10.16
CA ASN A 203 -0.02 17.58 -10.29
C ASN A 203 0.73 16.40 -9.66
N ASP A 204 2.05 16.53 -9.48
CA ASP A 204 2.94 15.44 -9.10
C ASP A 204 3.48 15.62 -7.69
N ALA A 205 3.27 14.61 -6.85
CA ALA A 205 3.88 14.47 -5.54
C ALA A 205 4.70 13.19 -5.50
N TYR A 206 5.84 13.23 -4.82
CA TYR A 206 6.71 12.07 -4.63
C TYR A 206 7.42 12.13 -3.28
N GLY A 207 7.89 10.99 -2.84
CA GLY A 207 8.55 10.89 -1.56
C GLY A 207 9.03 9.48 -1.24
N LEU A 208 9.28 9.26 0.03
CA LEU A 208 9.74 7.99 0.57
C LEU A 208 8.86 7.60 1.75
N SER A 209 8.44 6.36 1.80
CA SER A 209 7.76 5.79 2.96
C SER A 209 8.59 4.68 3.60
N ALA A 210 8.44 4.51 4.91
CA ALA A 210 9.05 3.45 5.67
C ALA A 210 8.00 2.82 6.58
N ALA A 211 8.05 1.49 6.72
CA ALA A 211 7.17 0.77 7.62
C ALA A 211 7.90 -0.40 8.26
N THR A 212 7.61 -0.64 9.53
CA THR A 212 8.22 -1.72 10.30
C THR A 212 7.18 -2.52 11.06
N ARG A 213 7.51 -3.79 11.28
CA ARG A 213 6.74 -4.71 12.11
C ARG A 213 7.66 -5.35 13.13
N ILE A 214 7.31 -5.16 14.41
CA ILE A 214 8.06 -5.65 15.58
C ILE A 214 7.20 -6.66 16.32
N LYS A 215 7.46 -7.94 16.09
CA LYS A 215 6.72 -9.06 16.69
C LYS A 215 7.29 -9.35 18.09
N PHE A 216 6.46 -9.31 19.12
CA PHE A 216 6.85 -9.58 20.49
C PHE A 216 6.19 -10.85 21.05
N SER A 217 5.21 -11.42 20.35
CA SER A 217 4.63 -12.73 20.66
C SER A 217 4.35 -13.53 19.38
N LYS A 218 3.90 -14.78 19.52
CA LYS A 218 3.55 -15.62 18.38
C LYS A 218 2.44 -15.01 17.51
N ARG A 219 1.55 -14.20 18.10
CA ARG A 219 0.34 -13.66 17.44
C ARG A 219 0.24 -12.14 17.45
N SER A 220 1.17 -11.43 18.12
CA SER A 220 1.08 -9.99 18.33
C SER A 220 2.31 -9.27 17.84
N ALA A 221 2.11 -8.11 17.23
CA ALA A 221 3.17 -7.23 16.75
C ALA A 221 2.80 -5.76 16.92
N PHE A 222 3.80 -4.91 17.15
CA PHE A 222 3.70 -3.47 16.93
C PHE A 222 4.06 -3.13 15.50
N THR A 223 3.41 -2.11 14.96
CA THR A 223 3.64 -1.61 13.61
C THR A 223 3.83 -0.10 13.64
N LEU A 224 4.74 0.40 12.83
CA LEU A 224 5.01 1.82 12.65
C LEU A 224 5.08 2.13 11.16
N GLU A 225 4.54 3.27 10.76
CA GLU A 225 4.56 3.77 9.40
C GLU A 225 4.87 5.26 9.37
N TYR A 226 5.71 5.67 8.43
CA TYR A 226 6.01 7.08 8.17
C TYR A 226 6.14 7.33 6.68
N ALA A 227 5.41 8.31 6.16
CA ALA A 227 5.53 8.78 4.79
C ALA A 227 6.10 10.20 4.78
N TRP A 228 7.29 10.34 4.23
CA TRP A 228 7.90 11.63 3.96
C TRP A 228 7.60 12.05 2.53
N ARG A 229 7.00 13.23 2.37
CA ARG A 229 6.78 13.85 1.08
C ARG A 229 7.93 14.81 0.77
N TYR A 230 8.51 14.68 -0.41
CA TYR A 230 9.54 15.60 -0.86
C TYR A 230 8.95 17.02 -1.04
N PRO A 231 9.60 18.06 -0.48
CA PRO A 231 9.11 19.43 -0.55
C PRO A 231 9.39 20.04 -1.94
N ASN A 232 8.61 19.66 -2.94
CA ASN A 232 8.74 20.08 -4.32
C ASN A 232 7.79 21.21 -4.73
N ASN A 233 7.26 21.95 -3.76
CA ASN A 233 6.19 22.92 -3.97
C ASN A 233 4.94 22.29 -4.60
N PHE A 234 4.63 21.04 -4.19
CA PHE A 234 3.40 20.34 -4.58
C PHE A 234 2.16 21.18 -4.29
N VAL A 235 2.16 21.90 -3.15
CA VAL A 235 1.18 22.92 -2.79
C VAL A 235 1.94 24.15 -2.33
N LEU A 236 1.48 25.35 -2.69
CA LEU A 236 2.08 26.61 -2.23
C LEU A 236 1.91 26.81 -0.73
N ASP A 237 0.76 26.46 -0.20
CA ASP A 237 0.50 26.45 1.24
C ASP A 237 1.20 25.23 1.87
N LYS A 238 2.38 25.45 2.45
CA LYS A 238 3.21 24.39 3.03
C LYS A 238 2.57 23.75 4.27
N ASP A 239 1.70 24.46 4.95
CA ASP A 239 1.05 24.03 6.20
C ASP A 239 -0.23 23.24 5.93
N LYS A 240 -0.72 23.23 4.69
CA LYS A 240 -1.95 22.54 4.29
C LYS A 240 -1.86 21.00 4.46
N TYR A 241 -0.67 20.43 4.21
CA TYR A 241 -0.50 18.98 4.25
C TYR A 241 0.74 18.57 5.03
N HIS A 242 0.56 17.58 5.91
CA HIS A 242 1.57 17.01 6.79
C HIS A 242 2.06 15.65 6.30
N ASN A 243 3.20 15.20 6.81
CA ASN A 243 3.66 13.84 6.62
C ASN A 243 2.78 12.88 7.42
N SER A 244 2.39 11.76 6.80
CA SER A 244 1.62 10.73 7.49
C SER A 244 2.50 9.93 8.43
N PHE A 245 2.08 9.81 9.69
CA PHE A 245 2.71 8.96 10.69
C PHE A 245 1.64 8.12 11.40
N SER A 246 1.93 6.83 11.59
CA SER A 246 0.99 5.92 12.22
C SER A 246 1.70 4.91 13.11
N ILE A 247 1.07 4.57 14.23
CA ILE A 247 1.48 3.51 15.15
C ILE A 247 0.32 2.55 15.34
N GLY A 248 0.59 1.26 15.42
CA GLY A 248 -0.46 0.25 15.55
C GLY A 248 -0.04 -1.01 16.28
N TYR A 249 -1.06 -1.72 16.67
CA TYR A 249 -1.00 -3.05 17.25
C TYR A 249 -1.70 -4.02 16.33
N GLU A 250 -1.04 -5.13 16.01
CA GLU A 250 -1.54 -6.20 15.15
C GLU A 250 -1.72 -7.48 15.93
N LEU A 251 -2.88 -8.12 15.79
CA LEU A 251 -3.22 -9.42 16.36
C LEU A 251 -3.60 -10.42 15.27
N GLU A 252 -2.89 -11.54 15.22
CA GLU A 252 -3.15 -12.65 14.29
C GLU A 252 -4.03 -13.70 14.96
N THR A 253 -5.16 -14.05 14.32
CA THR A 253 -6.06 -15.14 14.78
C THR A 253 -6.44 -16.04 13.63
N GLY A 254 -5.68 -17.13 13.41
CA GLY A 254 -5.98 -18.06 12.32
C GLY A 254 -6.03 -17.38 10.96
N GLY A 255 -7.22 -17.26 10.38
CA GLY A 255 -7.46 -16.63 9.07
C GLY A 255 -7.74 -15.13 9.10
N HIS A 256 -7.71 -14.47 10.28
CA HIS A 256 -7.95 -13.04 10.42
C HIS A 256 -6.71 -12.31 10.92
N VAL A 257 -6.56 -11.05 10.49
CA VAL A 257 -5.63 -10.08 11.05
C VAL A 257 -6.43 -8.87 11.51
N PHE A 258 -6.32 -8.57 12.79
CA PHE A 258 -6.91 -7.40 13.43
C PHE A 258 -5.80 -6.39 13.69
N GLN A 259 -6.04 -5.13 13.36
CA GLN A 259 -5.11 -4.03 13.62
C GLN A 259 -5.88 -2.89 14.26
N VAL A 260 -5.39 -2.39 15.39
CA VAL A 260 -5.84 -1.13 16.01
C VAL A 260 -4.70 -0.15 15.93
N HIS A 261 -4.96 1.10 15.62
CA HIS A 261 -3.90 2.05 15.35
C HIS A 261 -4.34 3.50 15.59
N LEU A 262 -3.31 4.34 15.73
CA LEU A 262 -3.40 5.79 15.75
C LEU A 262 -2.67 6.33 14.51
N THR A 263 -3.27 7.29 13.83
CA THR A 263 -2.72 7.90 12.62
C THR A 263 -3.19 9.34 12.50
N ASN A 264 -2.39 10.21 11.89
CA ASN A 264 -2.86 11.54 11.52
C ASN A 264 -3.52 11.58 10.13
N SER A 265 -3.66 10.44 9.46
CA SER A 265 -4.33 10.39 8.17
C SER A 265 -5.77 9.91 8.28
N PHE A 266 -6.72 10.78 7.95
CA PHE A 266 -8.13 10.42 7.83
C PHE A 266 -8.41 9.62 6.56
N GLY A 267 -7.66 9.90 5.48
CA GLY A 267 -7.70 9.16 4.23
C GLY A 267 -7.06 7.76 4.35
N ILE A 268 -7.61 6.79 3.63
CA ILE A 268 -7.23 5.37 3.72
C ILE A 268 -6.47 4.89 2.48
N VAL A 269 -6.54 5.60 1.36
CA VAL A 269 -5.89 5.25 0.10
C VAL A 269 -4.67 6.12 -0.19
N GLU A 270 -3.73 5.61 -0.98
CA GLU A 270 -2.37 6.13 -1.13
C GLU A 270 -2.33 7.59 -1.62
N ASN A 271 -3.21 7.98 -2.54
CA ASN A 271 -3.31 9.38 -3.00
C ASN A 271 -3.76 10.35 -1.89
N GLN A 272 -4.41 9.86 -0.83
CA GLN A 272 -4.84 10.65 0.32
C GLN A 272 -3.73 10.73 1.37
N PHE A 273 -3.26 9.58 1.90
CA PHE A 273 -2.35 9.60 3.03
C PHE A 273 -0.88 9.87 2.68
N LEU A 274 -0.40 9.59 1.46
CA LEU A 274 0.99 9.89 1.08
C LEU A 274 1.24 11.37 0.82
N ALA A 275 0.28 12.06 0.21
CA ALA A 275 0.49 13.40 -0.29
C ALA A 275 -0.44 14.46 0.30
N ARG A 276 -1.63 14.11 0.79
CA ARG A 276 -2.70 15.02 1.19
C ARG A 276 -3.23 14.80 2.60
N THR A 277 -2.39 14.36 3.54
CA THR A 277 -2.76 14.28 4.96
C THR A 277 -2.91 15.69 5.53
N THR A 278 -4.11 16.05 5.99
CA THR A 278 -4.43 17.39 6.49
C THR A 278 -4.20 17.55 7.99
N ASP A 279 -4.26 16.47 8.74
CA ASP A 279 -4.19 16.52 10.20
C ASP A 279 -2.75 16.30 10.68
N SER A 280 -2.43 16.87 11.85
CA SER A 280 -1.10 16.85 12.44
C SER A 280 -1.11 16.19 13.82
N TRP A 281 -0.04 15.45 14.14
CA TRP A 281 0.16 14.92 15.48
C TRP A 281 0.38 16.02 16.52
N SER A 282 1.03 17.13 16.13
CA SER A 282 1.29 18.26 17.03
C SER A 282 0.02 18.95 17.52
N ASP A 283 -1.04 18.92 16.73
CA ASP A 283 -2.29 19.63 17.01
C ASP A 283 -3.38 18.69 17.55
N GLY A 284 -3.01 17.43 17.82
CA GLY A 284 -3.95 16.40 18.26
C GLY A 284 -4.90 15.90 17.16
N GLY A 285 -4.61 16.20 15.90
CA GLY A 285 -5.30 15.66 14.73
C GLY A 285 -4.95 14.18 14.49
N ILE A 286 -5.26 13.37 15.52
CA ILE A 286 -4.93 11.94 15.56
C ILE A 286 -6.23 11.15 15.49
N HIS A 287 -6.30 10.20 14.58
CA HIS A 287 -7.46 9.33 14.39
C HIS A 287 -7.19 7.96 15.00
N LEU A 288 -8.08 7.50 15.86
CA LEU A 288 -8.19 6.10 16.19
C LEU A 288 -8.73 5.35 14.97
N GLY A 289 -8.22 4.17 14.69
CA GLY A 289 -8.72 3.36 13.61
C GLY A 289 -8.49 1.88 13.84
N PHE A 290 -9.13 1.08 13.01
CA PHE A 290 -8.90 -0.36 12.98
C PHE A 290 -8.97 -0.89 11.54
N ASN A 291 -8.27 -1.98 11.29
CA ASN A 291 -8.40 -2.78 10.08
C ASN A 291 -8.71 -4.22 10.46
N ILE A 292 -9.57 -4.85 9.68
CA ILE A 292 -9.89 -6.28 9.77
C ILE A 292 -9.68 -6.87 8.39
N SER A 293 -8.89 -7.92 8.28
CA SER A 293 -8.64 -8.65 7.05
C SER A 293 -8.97 -10.12 7.27
N ARG A 294 -9.65 -10.73 6.29
CA ARG A 294 -9.96 -12.15 6.27
C ARG A 294 -9.68 -12.75 4.91
N VAL A 295 -8.86 -13.79 4.92
CA VAL A 295 -8.49 -14.52 3.71
C VAL A 295 -9.38 -15.75 3.49
N PHE A 296 -9.72 -15.99 2.22
CA PHE A 296 -10.51 -17.13 1.75
C PHE A 296 -9.76 -17.80 0.61
N THR A 297 -9.36 -19.06 0.78
CA THR A 297 -8.77 -19.83 -0.31
C THR A 297 -9.90 -20.39 -1.16
N LEU A 298 -9.91 -20.04 -2.45
CA LEU A 298 -10.89 -20.55 -3.39
C LEU A 298 -10.50 -21.98 -3.80
N PRO A 299 -11.45 -22.94 -3.81
CA PRO A 299 -11.16 -24.31 -4.24
C PRO A 299 -10.64 -24.31 -5.68
N ALA A 300 -9.60 -25.10 -5.95
CA ALA A 300 -9.19 -25.40 -7.31
C ALA A 300 -10.37 -26.08 -8.00
N GLY A 301 -10.91 -25.48 -9.06
CA GLY A 301 -12.07 -26.04 -9.78
C GLY A 301 -11.79 -27.49 -10.21
N GLY A 302 -12.45 -28.45 -9.59
CA GLY A 302 -12.27 -29.89 -9.82
C GLY A 302 -13.00 -30.79 -8.81
N ASP A 303 -13.22 -30.31 -7.60
CA ASP A 303 -13.89 -31.12 -6.56
C ASP A 303 -15.36 -30.71 -6.42
N LYS A 304 -16.22 -31.22 -7.31
CA LYS A 304 -17.69 -30.98 -7.28
C LYS A 304 -18.42 -31.85 -6.24
N ASP A 305 -17.72 -32.67 -5.46
CA ASP A 305 -18.34 -33.72 -4.64
C ASP A 305 -18.15 -33.56 -3.12
N LYS A 306 -18.00 -32.31 -2.62
CA LYS A 306 -18.02 -32.10 -1.15
C LYS A 306 -18.85 -30.86 -0.80
N TRP A 307 -20.17 -31.06 -0.79
CA TRP A 307 -21.13 -30.26 -0.02
C TRP A 307 -21.93 -31.20 0.86
#